data_bb61967719e13a89732b2111dd0c7d2c
#
_entry.id   bb61967719e13a89732b2111dd0c7d2c
#
_cell.length_a   1.000
_cell.length_b   1.000
_cell.length_c   1.000
_cell.angle_alpha   90.00
_cell.angle_beta   90.00
_cell.angle_gamma   90.00
#
_symmetry.space_group_name_H-M   'P 1'
#
loop_
_entity.id
_entity.type
_entity.pdbx_description
1 polymer ?
#
loop_
_entity_poly.entity_id
_entity_poly.type
_entity_poly.pdbx_seq_one_letter_code
_entity_poly.pdbx_strand_id
1 'polypeptide(L)'
;MRYLPAEGSGRAIVLTSLSGAVALNPTWTRAATGFTRLGIEHILTGYDHLLFLLCLVVPLRGWRQVVSVISVFTVAHSFTLLGSAFHLAPSGSWFPPFVETAIAASIVYMALENIVGVELERRVLITALFGLVHGFGFSYGLSENFQFAGTHLLVSLFAFNVGIELGQLLVLALMLPALALLRRHVLRGRVGIIILSALVAHTAWHWMTDRAEALWRAPWPHPDLLDLSVLALWLGLLVLAGGGLGVLLKRFGMAAQHGPRAIESTAIGTGSKRP
;
A
#
# COMPACT_ATOMS: atom_id res chain seq x y z
N MET A 1 14.77 3.21 -30.03
CA MET A 1 16.22 3.36 -30.23
C MET A 1 16.91 2.18 -29.55
N ARG A 2 17.92 1.57 -30.19
CA ARG A 2 18.70 0.45 -29.62
C ARG A 2 20.03 1.02 -29.11
N TYR A 3 20.26 0.96 -27.82
CA TYR A 3 21.49 1.41 -27.19
C TYR A 3 22.45 0.21 -27.02
N LEU A 4 23.67 0.36 -27.48
CA LEU A 4 24.73 -0.60 -27.29
C LEU A 4 25.79 0.03 -26.37
N PRO A 5 25.84 -0.31 -25.08
CA PRO A 5 26.87 0.17 -24.18
C PRO A 5 28.24 -0.38 -24.59
N ALA A 6 29.32 0.32 -24.27
CA ALA A 6 30.69 -0.11 -24.55
C ALA A 6 31.05 -1.43 -23.83
N GLU A 7 30.39 -1.71 -22.70
CA GLU A 7 30.52 -2.97 -21.95
C GLU A 7 29.10 -3.43 -21.58
N GLY A 8 28.71 -4.64 -21.98
CA GLY A 8 27.46 -5.30 -21.61
C GLY A 8 26.53 -5.66 -22.77
N SER A 9 25.40 -6.28 -22.45
CA SER A 9 24.38 -6.68 -23.42
C SER A 9 23.61 -5.44 -23.94
N GLY A 10 23.36 -5.39 -25.26
CA GLY A 10 22.57 -4.34 -25.88
C GLY A 10 21.16 -4.25 -25.28
N ARG A 11 20.74 -3.04 -24.93
CA ARG A 11 19.39 -2.78 -24.39
C ARG A 11 18.56 -2.00 -25.39
N ALA A 12 17.31 -2.40 -25.58
CA ALA A 12 16.33 -1.61 -26.32
C ALA A 12 15.71 -0.60 -25.36
N ILE A 13 15.78 0.69 -25.70
CA ILE A 13 15.22 1.78 -24.90
C ILE A 13 14.11 2.44 -25.70
N VAL A 14 12.94 2.56 -25.11
CA VAL A 14 11.82 3.32 -25.70
C VAL A 14 11.91 4.77 -25.22
N LEU A 15 12.14 5.69 -26.15
CA LEU A 15 12.14 7.13 -25.90
C LEU A 15 10.88 7.72 -26.48
N THR A 16 10.09 8.40 -25.64
CA THR A 16 8.94 9.22 -26.06
C THR A 16 9.37 10.67 -26.26
N SER A 17 8.62 11.44 -27.03
CA SER A 17 8.88 12.87 -27.26
C SER A 17 8.90 13.72 -25.98
N LEU A 18 8.33 13.21 -24.90
CA LEU A 18 8.27 13.85 -23.58
C LEU A 18 9.47 13.50 -22.68
N SER A 19 10.34 12.58 -23.10
CA SER A 19 11.41 12.05 -22.24
C SER A 19 12.54 13.03 -21.92
N GLY A 20 12.62 14.19 -22.56
CA GLY A 20 13.70 15.18 -22.31
C GLY A 20 15.11 14.58 -22.50
N ALA A 21 16.11 15.15 -21.83
CA ALA A 21 17.47 14.62 -21.83
C ALA A 21 17.60 13.50 -20.80
N VAL A 22 17.71 12.26 -21.28
CA VAL A 22 17.80 11.06 -20.44
C VAL A 22 19.23 10.57 -20.35
N ALA A 23 19.77 10.40 -19.14
CA ALA A 23 21.07 9.78 -18.91
C ALA A 23 20.94 8.24 -19.01
N LEU A 24 21.48 7.65 -20.07
CA LEU A 24 21.38 6.21 -20.35
C LEU A 24 22.16 5.32 -19.37
N ASN A 25 23.15 5.87 -18.69
CA ASN A 25 23.90 5.19 -17.62
C ASN A 25 24.14 6.17 -16.47
N PRO A 26 23.15 6.43 -15.60
CA PRO A 26 23.32 7.35 -14.48
C PRO A 26 24.31 6.78 -13.46
N THR A 27 25.01 7.67 -12.73
CA THR A 27 25.74 7.27 -11.53
C THR A 27 24.71 6.74 -10.48
N TRP A 28 25.18 5.87 -9.57
CA TRP A 28 24.31 5.31 -8.53
C TRP A 28 23.60 6.40 -7.69
N THR A 29 24.27 7.54 -7.45
CA THR A 29 23.68 8.69 -6.73
C THR A 29 22.55 9.35 -7.50
N ARG A 30 22.71 9.55 -8.82
CA ARG A 30 21.66 10.10 -9.67
C ARG A 30 20.49 9.14 -9.79
N ALA A 31 20.76 7.84 -9.91
CA ALA A 31 19.71 6.82 -9.90
C ALA A 31 18.95 6.86 -8.56
N ALA A 32 19.63 6.83 -7.41
CA ALA A 32 19.02 6.89 -6.10
C ALA A 32 18.14 8.14 -5.91
N THR A 33 18.68 9.34 -6.18
CA THR A 33 17.90 10.59 -6.02
C THR A 33 16.73 10.68 -6.98
N GLY A 34 16.91 10.26 -8.24
CA GLY A 34 15.85 10.26 -9.24
C GLY A 34 14.70 9.32 -8.87
N PHE A 35 15.01 8.09 -8.44
CA PHE A 35 13.98 7.12 -8.05
C PHE A 35 13.35 7.46 -6.69
N THR A 36 14.06 8.05 -5.73
CA THR A 36 13.45 8.58 -4.51
C THR A 36 12.42 9.67 -4.83
N ARG A 37 12.78 10.61 -5.71
CA ARG A 37 11.84 11.64 -6.17
C ARG A 37 10.62 11.02 -6.86
N LEU A 38 10.84 10.05 -7.75
CA LEU A 38 9.76 9.36 -8.45
C LEU A 38 8.81 8.65 -7.47
N GLY A 39 9.33 8.04 -6.41
CA GLY A 39 8.53 7.42 -5.35
C GLY A 39 7.68 8.44 -4.58
N ILE A 40 8.24 9.61 -4.25
CA ILE A 40 7.50 10.71 -3.62
C ILE A 40 6.39 11.20 -4.57
N GLU A 41 6.72 11.48 -5.82
CA GLU A 41 5.77 11.94 -6.85
C GLU A 41 4.65 10.92 -7.06
N HIS A 42 4.96 9.61 -7.06
CA HIS A 42 3.98 8.54 -7.18
C HIS A 42 2.89 8.62 -6.10
N ILE A 43 3.28 8.82 -4.84
CA ILE A 43 2.31 8.96 -3.73
C ILE A 43 1.53 10.28 -3.82
N LEU A 44 2.20 11.38 -4.15
CA LEU A 44 1.55 12.70 -4.19
C LEU A 44 0.58 12.86 -5.37
N THR A 45 0.84 12.20 -6.48
CA THR A 45 0.00 12.27 -7.70
C THR A 45 -0.99 11.12 -7.81
N GLY A 46 -0.78 10.02 -7.05
CA GLY A 46 -1.67 8.87 -7.02
C GLY A 46 -2.91 9.11 -6.16
N TYR A 47 -3.99 9.62 -6.76
CA TYR A 47 -5.25 9.84 -6.04
C TYR A 47 -5.77 8.59 -5.36
N ASP A 48 -5.53 7.41 -5.93
CA ASP A 48 -5.86 6.10 -5.35
C ASP A 48 -5.20 5.91 -3.99
N HIS A 49 -3.90 6.20 -3.92
CA HIS A 49 -3.12 6.12 -2.67
C HIS A 49 -3.59 7.15 -1.64
N LEU A 50 -3.88 8.37 -2.08
CA LEU A 50 -4.35 9.44 -1.19
C LEU A 50 -5.70 9.10 -0.57
N LEU A 51 -6.67 8.61 -1.37
CA LEU A 51 -7.99 8.19 -0.88
C LEU A 51 -7.92 6.92 -0.04
N PHE A 52 -7.09 5.95 -0.44
CA PHE A 52 -6.85 4.75 0.36
C PHE A 52 -6.26 5.11 1.73
N LEU A 53 -5.22 5.94 1.75
CA LEU A 53 -4.56 6.40 2.97
C LEU A 53 -5.53 7.19 3.88
N LEU A 54 -6.38 8.03 3.27
CA LEU A 54 -7.44 8.76 3.98
C LEU A 54 -8.39 7.78 4.68
N CYS A 55 -8.94 6.80 3.94
CA CYS A 55 -9.81 5.77 4.52
C CYS A 55 -9.12 4.98 5.62
N LEU A 56 -7.83 4.68 5.42
CA LEU A 56 -7.03 3.93 6.36
C LEU A 56 -6.88 4.64 7.70
N VAL A 57 -6.71 5.96 7.69
CA VAL A 57 -6.37 6.77 8.87
C VAL A 57 -7.60 7.38 9.57
N VAL A 58 -8.66 7.67 8.79
CA VAL A 58 -9.87 8.34 9.32
C VAL A 58 -10.45 7.70 10.59
N PRO A 59 -10.61 6.39 10.77
CA PRO A 59 -11.18 5.84 12.00
C PRO A 59 -10.18 5.70 13.14
N LEU A 60 -8.86 5.75 12.86
CA LEU A 60 -7.82 5.52 13.85
C LEU A 60 -7.63 6.74 14.76
N ARG A 61 -7.37 6.50 16.03
CA ARG A 61 -7.17 7.55 17.04
C ARG A 61 -5.77 7.58 17.61
N GLY A 62 -5.06 6.46 17.54
CA GLY A 62 -3.73 6.30 18.12
C GLY A 62 -2.63 6.33 17.06
N TRP A 63 -1.57 7.12 17.27
CA TRP A 63 -0.44 7.18 16.34
C TRP A 63 0.22 5.81 16.08
N ARG A 64 0.27 4.95 17.11
CA ARG A 64 0.82 3.58 16.99
C ARG A 64 0.00 2.73 16.01
N GLN A 65 -1.33 2.85 16.03
CA GLN A 65 -2.21 2.16 15.10
C GLN A 65 -1.98 2.65 13.67
N VAL A 66 -1.86 3.97 13.48
CA VAL A 66 -1.57 4.60 12.19
C VAL A 66 -0.24 4.07 11.64
N VAL A 67 0.84 4.13 12.43
CA VAL A 67 2.16 3.64 12.01
C VAL A 67 2.10 2.15 11.66
N SER A 68 1.49 1.31 12.53
CA SER A 68 1.41 -0.13 12.28
C SER A 68 0.72 -0.47 10.96
N VAL A 69 -0.44 0.15 10.71
CA VAL A 69 -1.24 -0.14 9.52
C VAL A 69 -0.52 0.35 8.25
N ILE A 70 0.12 1.52 8.30
CA ILE A 70 0.85 2.08 7.16
C ILE A 70 2.11 1.28 6.87
N SER A 71 2.91 0.93 7.89
CA SER A 71 4.11 0.11 7.69
C SER A 71 3.78 -1.25 7.07
N VAL A 72 2.69 -1.87 7.50
CA VAL A 72 2.22 -3.13 6.91
C VAL A 72 1.84 -2.96 5.44
N PHE A 73 1.14 -1.86 5.11
CA PHE A 73 0.84 -1.52 3.71
C PHE A 73 2.12 -1.35 2.89
N THR A 74 3.07 -0.53 3.36
CA THR A 74 4.31 -0.24 2.64
C THR A 74 5.16 -1.50 2.43
N VAL A 75 5.29 -2.35 3.45
CA VAL A 75 6.04 -3.61 3.33
C VAL A 75 5.39 -4.53 2.30
N ALA A 76 4.07 -4.70 2.36
CA ALA A 76 3.33 -5.53 1.40
C ALA A 76 3.43 -4.99 -0.03
N HIS A 77 3.25 -3.67 -0.19
CA HIS A 77 3.40 -2.96 -1.47
C HIS A 77 4.80 -3.13 -2.06
N SER A 78 5.84 -2.94 -1.24
CA SER A 78 7.23 -3.09 -1.66
C SER A 78 7.54 -4.52 -2.12
N PHE A 79 6.94 -5.52 -1.49
CA PHE A 79 7.13 -6.91 -1.82
C PHE A 79 6.64 -7.25 -3.25
N THR A 80 5.43 -6.81 -3.61
CA THR A 80 4.88 -7.04 -4.96
C THR A 80 5.54 -6.17 -6.02
N LEU A 81 5.92 -4.94 -5.68
CA LEU A 81 6.69 -4.07 -6.55
C LEU A 81 8.05 -4.72 -6.90
N LEU A 82 8.75 -5.25 -5.89
CA LEU A 82 10.01 -5.95 -6.08
C LEU A 82 9.83 -7.20 -6.95
N GLY A 83 8.81 -8.02 -6.66
CA GLY A 83 8.47 -9.19 -7.46
C GLY A 83 8.19 -8.83 -8.92
N SER A 84 7.47 -7.76 -9.16
CA SER A 84 7.18 -7.27 -10.52
C SER A 84 8.44 -6.84 -11.27
N ALA A 85 9.39 -6.20 -10.58
CA ALA A 85 10.67 -5.81 -11.17
C ALA A 85 11.53 -7.01 -11.58
N PHE A 86 11.33 -8.18 -10.96
CA PHE A 86 11.94 -9.45 -11.33
C PHE A 86 11.08 -10.29 -12.30
N HIS A 87 10.11 -9.66 -12.98
CA HIS A 87 9.21 -10.33 -13.94
C HIS A 87 8.37 -11.47 -13.33
N LEU A 88 8.07 -11.39 -12.03
CA LEU A 88 7.17 -12.31 -11.33
C LEU A 88 5.72 -11.82 -11.33
N ALA A 89 5.38 -10.79 -12.12
CA ALA A 89 4.00 -10.36 -12.34
C ALA A 89 3.44 -11.06 -13.59
N PRO A 90 2.12 -11.36 -13.63
CA PRO A 90 1.47 -11.82 -14.84
C PRO A 90 1.65 -10.84 -16.00
N SER A 91 1.92 -11.34 -17.21
CA SER A 91 2.25 -10.51 -18.38
C SER A 91 1.07 -10.20 -19.29
N GLY A 92 -0.12 -10.73 -19.00
CA GLY A 92 -1.32 -10.56 -19.81
C GLY A 92 -1.88 -9.15 -19.85
N SER A 93 -2.42 -8.71 -20.98
CA SER A 93 -3.06 -7.39 -21.16
C SER A 93 -4.30 -7.18 -20.26
N TRP A 94 -4.87 -8.23 -19.71
CA TRP A 94 -5.96 -8.22 -18.72
C TRP A 94 -5.50 -7.81 -17.32
N PHE A 95 -4.22 -8.03 -17.01
CA PHE A 95 -3.71 -7.87 -15.64
C PHE A 95 -3.67 -6.41 -15.17
N PRO A 96 -3.22 -5.41 -15.95
CA PRO A 96 -3.29 -4.00 -15.53
C PRO A 96 -4.72 -3.55 -15.20
N PRO A 97 -5.75 -3.73 -16.07
CA PRO A 97 -7.13 -3.36 -15.74
C PRO A 97 -7.67 -4.13 -14.52
N PHE A 98 -7.27 -5.39 -14.33
CA PHE A 98 -7.63 -6.16 -13.14
C PHE A 98 -7.07 -5.53 -11.86
N VAL A 99 -5.79 -5.19 -11.85
CA VAL A 99 -5.13 -4.55 -10.69
C VAL A 99 -5.74 -3.19 -10.39
N GLU A 100 -5.99 -2.37 -11.40
CA GLU A 100 -6.61 -1.06 -11.23
C GLU A 100 -8.04 -1.18 -10.67
N THR A 101 -8.83 -2.15 -11.14
CA THR A 101 -10.17 -2.45 -10.60
C THR A 101 -10.07 -2.89 -9.14
N ALA A 102 -9.12 -3.76 -8.80
CA ALA A 102 -8.90 -4.25 -7.45
C ALA A 102 -8.41 -3.14 -6.49
N ILE A 103 -7.59 -2.20 -6.97
CA ILE A 103 -7.19 -1.00 -6.22
C ILE A 103 -8.43 -0.17 -5.90
N ALA A 104 -9.27 0.16 -6.88
CA ALA A 104 -10.48 0.94 -6.65
C ALA A 104 -11.45 0.21 -5.70
N ALA A 105 -11.64 -1.11 -5.88
CA ALA A 105 -12.43 -1.94 -4.98
C ALA A 105 -11.90 -1.94 -3.54
N SER A 106 -10.58 -1.89 -3.34
CA SER A 106 -9.97 -1.80 -2.02
C SER A 106 -10.34 -0.50 -1.29
N ILE A 107 -10.42 0.62 -2.02
CA ILE A 107 -10.83 1.92 -1.46
C ILE A 107 -12.31 1.88 -1.05
N VAL A 108 -13.18 1.31 -1.90
CA VAL A 108 -14.61 1.10 -1.58
C VAL A 108 -14.74 0.25 -0.32
N TYR A 109 -14.01 -0.88 -0.24
CA TYR A 109 -14.04 -1.76 0.92
C TYR A 109 -13.62 -1.03 2.21
N MET A 110 -12.50 -0.31 2.19
CA MET A 110 -12.00 0.43 3.35
C MET A 110 -12.97 1.52 3.81
N ALA A 111 -13.63 2.19 2.87
CA ALA A 111 -14.64 3.18 3.17
C ALA A 111 -15.89 2.54 3.81
N LEU A 112 -16.36 1.39 3.31
CA LEU A 112 -17.46 0.64 3.90
C LEU A 112 -17.10 0.09 5.29
N GLU A 113 -15.88 -0.42 5.49
CA GLU A 113 -15.40 -0.85 6.79
C GLU A 113 -15.45 0.29 7.83
N ASN A 114 -15.09 1.52 7.44
CA ASN A 114 -15.20 2.69 8.29
C ASN A 114 -16.65 2.98 8.73
N ILE A 115 -17.63 2.69 7.87
CA ILE A 115 -19.05 2.89 8.14
C ILE A 115 -19.58 1.81 9.10
N VAL A 116 -19.25 0.55 8.85
CA VAL A 116 -19.75 -0.59 9.64
C VAL A 116 -19.08 -0.63 11.01
N GLY A 117 -17.78 -0.50 11.07
CA GLY A 117 -16.96 -0.52 12.29
C GLY A 117 -15.62 -1.19 12.04
N VAL A 118 -14.60 -0.66 12.67
CA VAL A 118 -13.21 -1.05 12.47
C VAL A 118 -12.76 -1.96 13.60
N GLU A 119 -12.21 -3.12 13.22
CA GLU A 119 -11.48 -4.02 14.09
C GLU A 119 -10.01 -4.02 13.68
N LEU A 120 -9.11 -3.66 14.59
CA LEU A 120 -7.71 -3.36 14.24
C LEU A 120 -6.97 -4.57 13.65
N GLU A 121 -7.17 -5.77 14.21
CA GLU A 121 -6.49 -6.99 13.73
C GLU A 121 -6.89 -7.32 12.29
N ARG A 122 -8.20 -7.29 12.01
CA ARG A 122 -8.73 -7.50 10.67
C ARG A 122 -8.22 -6.42 9.71
N ARG A 123 -8.18 -5.15 10.16
CA ARG A 123 -7.71 -4.04 9.37
C ARG A 123 -6.24 -4.20 8.95
N VAL A 124 -5.37 -4.61 9.87
CA VAL A 124 -3.96 -4.87 9.56
C VAL A 124 -3.82 -5.96 8.50
N LEU A 125 -4.55 -7.07 8.63
CA LEU A 125 -4.52 -8.16 7.65
C LEU A 125 -5.02 -7.71 6.26
N ILE A 126 -6.16 -7.03 6.23
CA ILE A 126 -6.76 -6.54 4.97
C ILE A 126 -5.86 -5.49 4.32
N THR A 127 -5.26 -4.61 5.11
CA THR A 127 -4.30 -3.63 4.61
C THR A 127 -3.07 -4.28 4.00
N ALA A 128 -2.57 -5.37 4.57
CA ALA A 128 -1.49 -6.15 3.96
C ALA A 128 -1.90 -6.71 2.59
N LEU A 129 -3.10 -7.30 2.48
CA LEU A 129 -3.61 -7.82 1.21
C LEU A 129 -3.75 -6.71 0.15
N PHE A 130 -4.30 -5.57 0.54
CA PHE A 130 -4.42 -4.44 -0.38
C PHE A 130 -3.07 -3.82 -0.75
N GLY A 131 -2.11 -3.78 0.18
CA GLY A 131 -0.75 -3.37 -0.12
C GLY A 131 -0.12 -4.22 -1.23
N LEU A 132 -0.31 -5.54 -1.19
CA LEU A 132 0.15 -6.45 -2.25
C LEU A 132 -0.50 -6.11 -3.60
N VAL A 133 -1.81 -5.81 -3.64
CA VAL A 133 -2.51 -5.42 -4.86
C VAL A 133 -1.98 -4.10 -5.40
N HIS A 134 -1.85 -3.07 -4.54
CA HIS A 134 -1.37 -1.74 -4.92
C HIS A 134 0.06 -1.77 -5.48
N GLY A 135 0.93 -2.64 -4.98
CA GLY A 135 2.31 -2.77 -5.48
C GLY A 135 2.38 -3.27 -6.92
N PHE A 136 1.40 -4.06 -7.38
CA PHE A 136 1.30 -4.43 -8.80
C PHE A 136 0.85 -3.26 -9.68
N GLY A 137 0.06 -2.32 -9.17
CA GLY A 137 -0.49 -1.21 -9.96
C GLY A 137 0.58 -0.32 -10.59
N PHE A 138 1.71 -0.15 -9.93
CA PHE A 138 2.80 0.67 -10.45
C PHE A 138 3.82 -0.13 -11.29
N SER A 139 3.77 -1.44 -11.28
CA SER A 139 4.76 -2.29 -11.96
C SER A 139 4.87 -2.04 -13.45
N TYR A 140 3.76 -1.73 -14.12
CA TYR A 140 3.72 -1.44 -15.55
C TYR A 140 4.31 -0.08 -15.89
N GLY A 141 3.94 0.97 -15.19
CA GLY A 141 4.53 2.31 -15.37
C GLY A 141 6.00 2.36 -14.96
N LEU A 142 6.40 1.52 -14.01
CA LEU A 142 7.77 1.48 -13.53
C LEU A 142 8.70 0.71 -14.48
N SER A 143 8.20 -0.29 -15.23
CA SER A 143 9.00 -1.02 -16.21
C SER A 143 9.61 -0.10 -17.27
N GLU A 144 8.88 0.92 -17.68
CA GLU A 144 9.38 1.96 -18.60
C GLU A 144 10.45 2.85 -17.95
N ASN A 145 10.33 3.14 -16.66
CA ASN A 145 11.31 3.93 -15.92
C ASN A 145 12.56 3.13 -15.53
N PHE A 146 12.43 1.84 -15.24
CA PHE A 146 13.57 0.99 -14.90
C PHE A 146 14.52 0.74 -16.08
N GLN A 147 14.08 0.93 -17.33
CA GLN A 147 15.00 0.92 -18.46
C GLN A 147 16.12 1.97 -18.30
N PHE A 148 15.89 3.04 -17.52
CA PHE A 148 16.83 4.12 -17.22
C PHE A 148 17.64 3.90 -15.94
N ALA A 149 17.37 2.85 -15.16
CA ALA A 149 18.14 2.52 -13.95
C ALA A 149 19.59 2.09 -14.27
N GLY A 150 19.87 1.74 -15.52
CA GLY A 150 21.19 1.28 -15.95
C GLY A 150 21.57 -0.04 -15.28
N THR A 151 22.76 -0.08 -14.68
CA THR A 151 23.27 -1.22 -13.90
C THR A 151 22.82 -1.20 -12.44
N HIS A 152 22.11 -0.13 -12.00
CA HIS A 152 21.78 0.15 -10.61
C HIS A 152 20.33 -0.19 -10.24
N LEU A 153 19.75 -1.26 -10.83
CA LEU A 153 18.35 -1.63 -10.63
C LEU A 153 17.95 -1.77 -9.14
N LEU A 154 18.75 -2.50 -8.36
CA LEU A 154 18.47 -2.71 -6.93
C LEU A 154 18.50 -1.40 -6.13
N VAL A 155 19.48 -0.53 -6.42
CA VAL A 155 19.58 0.80 -5.81
C VAL A 155 18.35 1.64 -6.16
N SER A 156 17.92 1.61 -7.41
CA SER A 156 16.74 2.32 -7.90
C SER A 156 15.45 1.83 -7.24
N LEU A 157 15.28 0.52 -7.12
CA LEU A 157 14.13 -0.09 -6.44
C LEU A 157 14.07 0.29 -4.96
N PHE A 158 15.20 0.18 -4.25
CA PHE A 158 15.29 0.57 -2.84
C PHE A 158 15.01 2.07 -2.68
N ALA A 159 15.64 2.91 -3.49
CA ALA A 159 15.45 4.36 -3.46
C ALA A 159 14.00 4.76 -3.77
N PHE A 160 13.33 4.07 -4.70
CA PHE A 160 11.92 4.28 -4.98
C PHE A 160 11.04 3.95 -3.77
N ASN A 161 11.29 2.83 -3.09
CA ASN A 161 10.56 2.47 -1.86
C ASN A 161 10.79 3.48 -0.73
N VAL A 162 12.03 3.98 -0.56
CA VAL A 162 12.31 5.09 0.36
C VAL A 162 11.51 6.34 -0.02
N GLY A 163 11.39 6.62 -1.31
CA GLY A 163 10.58 7.72 -1.83
C GLY A 163 9.09 7.55 -1.51
N ILE A 164 8.53 6.35 -1.66
CA ILE A 164 7.16 6.03 -1.26
C ILE A 164 6.95 6.33 0.23
N GLU A 165 7.84 5.84 1.09
CA GLU A 165 7.75 6.05 2.54
C GLU A 165 7.78 7.55 2.90
N LEU A 166 8.71 8.31 2.31
CA LEU A 166 8.80 9.75 2.50
C LEU A 166 7.56 10.47 2.00
N GLY A 167 7.01 10.08 0.84
CA GLY A 167 5.77 10.61 0.30
C GLY A 167 4.58 10.35 1.23
N GLN A 168 4.45 9.14 1.74
CA GLN A 168 3.40 8.78 2.71
C GLN A 168 3.52 9.57 4.01
N LEU A 169 4.73 9.70 4.56
CA LEU A 169 4.97 10.48 5.76
C LEU A 169 4.61 11.96 5.55
N LEU A 170 4.93 12.53 4.40
CA LEU A 170 4.56 13.90 4.04
C LEU A 170 3.04 14.06 3.97
N VAL A 171 2.35 13.15 3.28
CA VAL A 171 0.87 13.15 3.20
C VAL A 171 0.26 13.04 4.58
N LEU A 172 0.76 12.16 5.43
CA LEU A 172 0.27 11.99 6.80
C LEU A 172 0.52 13.21 7.67
N ALA A 173 1.68 13.83 7.55
CA ALA A 173 2.02 15.06 8.28
C ALA A 173 1.04 16.21 7.98
N LEU A 174 0.48 16.24 6.77
CA LEU A 174 -0.55 17.19 6.35
C LEU A 174 -1.97 16.70 6.68
N MET A 175 -2.25 15.43 6.44
CA MET A 175 -3.59 14.84 6.58
C MET A 175 -4.03 14.72 8.04
N LEU A 176 -3.15 14.31 8.96
CA LEU A 176 -3.51 14.13 10.38
C LEU A 176 -3.96 15.42 11.06
N PRO A 177 -3.24 16.56 10.97
CA PRO A 177 -3.72 17.82 11.53
C PRO A 177 -4.97 18.34 10.82
N ALA A 178 -5.08 18.17 9.48
CA ALA A 178 -6.29 18.54 8.75
C ALA A 178 -7.50 17.73 9.22
N LEU A 179 -7.35 16.41 9.41
CA LEU A 179 -8.41 15.56 9.97
C LEU A 179 -8.75 15.95 11.43
N ALA A 180 -7.76 16.28 12.25
CA ALA A 180 -7.99 16.72 13.62
C ALA A 180 -8.81 18.02 13.65
N LEU A 181 -8.47 18.99 12.79
CA LEU A 181 -9.21 20.24 12.64
C LEU A 181 -10.64 19.99 12.12
N LEU A 182 -10.77 19.15 11.09
CA LEU A 182 -12.06 18.80 10.50
C LEU A 182 -12.99 18.11 11.52
N ARG A 183 -12.45 17.18 12.32
CA ARG A 183 -13.18 16.52 13.41
C ARG A 183 -13.62 17.50 14.50
N ARG A 184 -12.81 18.51 14.81
CA ARG A 184 -13.13 19.50 15.84
C ARG A 184 -14.29 20.41 15.41
N HIS A 185 -14.33 20.81 14.13
CA HIS A 185 -15.23 21.86 13.66
C HIS A 185 -16.43 21.35 12.85
N VAL A 186 -16.26 20.31 12.04
CA VAL A 186 -17.25 19.86 11.03
C VAL A 186 -17.71 18.43 11.28
N LEU A 187 -16.79 17.49 11.39
CA LEU A 187 -17.08 16.06 11.43
C LEU A 187 -17.08 15.55 12.88
N ARG A 188 -18.07 15.95 13.67
CA ARG A 188 -18.17 15.53 15.07
C ARG A 188 -18.63 14.08 15.17
N GLY A 189 -17.89 13.25 15.91
CA GLY A 189 -18.27 11.88 16.25
C GLY A 189 -18.29 10.90 15.06
N ARG A 190 -19.10 9.85 15.18
CA ARG A 190 -19.23 8.76 14.19
C ARG A 190 -19.85 9.22 12.87
N VAL A 191 -20.78 10.17 12.93
CA VAL A 191 -21.49 10.69 11.75
C VAL A 191 -20.51 11.30 10.75
N GLY A 192 -19.52 12.07 11.22
CA GLY A 192 -18.51 12.65 10.36
C GLY A 192 -17.65 11.62 9.63
N ILE A 193 -17.28 10.52 10.31
CA ILE A 193 -16.56 9.41 9.69
C ILE A 193 -17.43 8.77 8.60
N ILE A 194 -18.71 8.55 8.87
CA ILE A 194 -19.65 7.96 7.91
C ILE A 194 -19.79 8.84 6.66
N ILE A 195 -20.00 10.15 6.83
CA ILE A 195 -20.16 11.08 5.70
C ILE A 195 -18.90 11.10 4.85
N LEU A 196 -17.72 11.25 5.47
CA LEU A 196 -16.46 11.29 4.73
C LEU A 196 -16.20 9.97 3.99
N SER A 197 -16.45 8.84 4.66
CA SER A 197 -16.28 7.51 4.05
C SER A 197 -17.29 7.26 2.93
N ALA A 198 -18.52 7.73 3.06
CA ALA A 198 -19.52 7.62 2.00
C ALA A 198 -19.14 8.43 0.75
N LEU A 199 -18.59 9.63 0.93
CA LEU A 199 -18.08 10.44 -0.20
C LEU A 199 -16.92 9.74 -0.91
N VAL A 200 -15.97 9.19 -0.15
CA VAL A 200 -14.85 8.43 -0.73
C VAL A 200 -15.36 7.16 -1.42
N ALA A 201 -16.28 6.42 -0.79
CA ALA A 201 -16.88 5.22 -1.39
C ALA A 201 -17.58 5.54 -2.71
N HIS A 202 -18.31 6.66 -2.78
CA HIS A 202 -18.97 7.10 -4.00
C HIS A 202 -17.96 7.37 -5.14
N THR A 203 -16.91 8.14 -4.86
CA THR A 203 -15.87 8.42 -5.84
C THR A 203 -15.15 7.15 -6.30
N ALA A 204 -14.74 6.30 -5.35
CA ALA A 204 -14.05 5.06 -5.64
C ALA A 204 -14.94 4.04 -6.38
N TRP A 205 -16.25 4.05 -6.14
CA TRP A 205 -17.22 3.24 -6.88
C TRP A 205 -17.23 3.57 -8.37
N HIS A 206 -17.28 4.85 -8.73
CA HIS A 206 -17.19 5.26 -10.14
C HIS A 206 -15.88 4.80 -10.78
N TRP A 207 -14.76 5.00 -10.10
CA TRP A 207 -13.47 4.51 -10.61
C TRP A 207 -13.44 3.00 -10.76
N MET A 208 -14.02 2.27 -9.82
CA MET A 208 -14.10 0.82 -9.88
C MET A 208 -14.93 0.36 -11.09
N THR A 209 -16.07 1.01 -11.34
CA THR A 209 -16.94 0.66 -12.48
C THR A 209 -16.27 0.95 -13.82
N ASP A 210 -15.61 2.10 -13.95
CA ASP A 210 -14.89 2.48 -15.18
C ASP A 210 -13.74 1.51 -15.49
N ARG A 211 -12.96 1.14 -14.46
CA ARG A 211 -11.86 0.18 -14.60
C ARG A 211 -12.35 -1.25 -14.81
N ALA A 212 -13.47 -1.63 -14.19
CA ALA A 212 -14.12 -2.92 -14.41
C ALA A 212 -14.65 -3.05 -15.85
N GLU A 213 -15.14 -1.97 -16.46
CA GLU A 213 -15.52 -1.96 -17.86
C GLU A 213 -14.30 -2.16 -18.78
N ALA A 214 -13.17 -1.52 -18.47
CA ALA A 214 -11.91 -1.74 -19.20
C ALA A 214 -11.43 -3.19 -19.05
N LEU A 215 -11.53 -3.77 -17.85
CA LEU A 215 -11.23 -5.17 -17.60
C LEU A 215 -12.15 -6.12 -18.42
N TRP A 216 -13.44 -5.81 -18.47
CA TRP A 216 -14.40 -6.63 -19.23
C TRP A 216 -14.11 -6.64 -20.74
N ARG A 217 -13.62 -5.52 -21.26
CA ARG A 217 -13.22 -5.38 -22.67
C ARG A 217 -11.83 -5.93 -22.98
N ALA A 218 -11.02 -6.19 -21.95
CA ALA A 218 -9.69 -6.74 -22.15
C ALA A 218 -9.78 -8.16 -22.73
N PRO A 219 -8.89 -8.54 -23.66
CA PRO A 219 -8.82 -9.90 -24.15
C PRO A 219 -8.43 -10.81 -22.98
N TRP A 220 -9.35 -11.69 -22.60
CA TRP A 220 -9.10 -12.68 -21.55
C TRP A 220 -8.04 -13.66 -22.03
N PRO A 221 -7.03 -13.95 -21.25
CA PRO A 221 -5.98 -14.86 -21.64
C PRO A 221 -6.53 -16.28 -21.79
N HIS A 222 -6.03 -16.99 -22.76
CA HIS A 222 -5.89 -18.42 -22.60
C HIS A 222 -4.71 -18.60 -21.63
N PRO A 223 -4.92 -19.06 -20.36
CA PRO A 223 -3.86 -19.09 -19.39
C PRO A 223 -2.74 -20.05 -19.86
N ASP A 224 -1.61 -19.50 -20.18
CA ASP A 224 -0.40 -20.29 -20.37
C ASP A 224 0.03 -20.90 -19.04
N LEU A 225 0.69 -22.06 -19.08
CA LEU A 225 1.17 -22.75 -17.87
C LEU A 225 2.08 -21.87 -17.01
N LEU A 226 2.79 -20.92 -17.61
CA LEU A 226 3.61 -19.91 -16.93
C LEU A 226 2.75 -18.93 -16.12
N ASP A 227 1.66 -18.40 -16.69
CA ASP A 227 0.77 -17.49 -16.00
C ASP A 227 0.07 -18.17 -14.81
N LEU A 228 -0.33 -19.43 -14.97
CA LEU A 228 -0.90 -20.24 -13.89
C LEU A 228 0.10 -20.49 -12.75
N SER A 229 1.36 -20.77 -13.09
CA SER A 229 2.43 -20.99 -12.10
C SER A 229 2.75 -19.71 -11.31
N VAL A 230 2.80 -18.56 -11.97
CA VAL A 230 2.99 -17.25 -11.36
C VAL A 230 1.80 -16.91 -10.46
N LEU A 231 0.57 -17.14 -10.91
CA LEU A 231 -0.63 -16.94 -10.10
C LEU A 231 -0.65 -17.85 -8.86
N ALA A 232 -0.31 -19.12 -9.02
CA ALA A 232 -0.21 -20.09 -7.92
C ALA A 232 0.87 -19.69 -6.91
N LEU A 233 2.03 -19.19 -7.39
CA LEU A 233 3.09 -18.65 -6.54
C LEU A 233 2.57 -17.49 -5.69
N TRP A 234 1.89 -16.51 -6.29
CA TRP A 234 1.36 -15.37 -5.57
C TRP A 234 0.25 -15.74 -4.58
N LEU A 235 -0.64 -16.67 -4.95
CA LEU A 235 -1.66 -17.21 -4.03
C LEU A 235 -1.00 -17.93 -2.85
N GLY A 236 0.02 -18.74 -3.10
CA GLY A 236 0.80 -19.40 -2.05
C GLY A 236 1.48 -18.42 -1.11
N LEU A 237 2.12 -17.38 -1.65
CA LEU A 237 2.75 -16.32 -0.88
C LEU A 237 1.73 -15.50 -0.06
N LEU A 238 0.55 -15.22 -0.62
CA LEU A 238 -0.57 -14.58 0.08
C LEU A 238 -1.04 -15.39 1.27
N VAL A 239 -1.24 -16.69 1.09
CA VAL A 239 -1.65 -17.61 2.17
C VAL A 239 -0.59 -17.69 3.27
N LEU A 240 0.68 -17.80 2.89
CA LEU A 240 1.80 -17.83 3.84
C LEU A 240 1.95 -16.51 4.59
N ALA A 241 1.87 -15.38 3.90
CA ALA A 241 1.95 -14.05 4.51
C ALA A 241 0.77 -13.80 5.45
N GLY A 242 -0.45 -14.13 5.02
CA GLY A 242 -1.66 -14.00 5.83
C GLY A 242 -1.65 -14.93 7.04
N GLY A 243 -1.23 -16.17 6.87
CA GLY A 243 -1.08 -17.13 7.97
C GLY A 243 0.01 -16.71 8.96
N GLY A 244 1.18 -16.31 8.47
CA GLY A 244 2.29 -15.80 9.29
C GLY A 244 1.91 -14.55 10.08
N LEU A 245 1.27 -13.59 9.42
CA LEU A 245 0.77 -12.37 10.06
C LEU A 245 -0.29 -12.67 11.11
N GLY A 246 -1.22 -13.60 10.84
CA GLY A 246 -2.24 -14.04 11.80
C GLY A 246 -1.63 -14.68 13.04
N VAL A 247 -0.57 -15.50 12.89
CA VAL A 247 0.17 -16.11 14.02
C VAL A 247 0.91 -15.03 14.82
N LEU A 248 1.56 -14.07 14.15
CA LEU A 248 2.25 -12.96 14.80
C LEU A 248 1.28 -12.09 15.61
N LEU A 249 0.14 -11.70 15.02
CA LEU A 249 -0.88 -10.90 15.70
C LEU A 249 -1.44 -11.61 16.93
N LYS A 250 -1.69 -12.92 16.84
CA LYS A 250 -2.11 -13.73 18.02
C LYS A 250 -1.03 -13.75 19.10
N ARG A 251 0.24 -13.91 18.77
CA ARG A 251 1.35 -13.89 19.74
C ARG A 251 1.48 -12.52 20.41
N PHE A 252 1.43 -11.44 19.66
CA PHE A 252 1.49 -10.08 20.21
C PHE A 252 0.23 -9.69 20.97
N GLY A 253 -0.96 -10.10 20.50
CA GLY A 253 -2.23 -9.88 21.20
C GLY A 253 -2.30 -10.60 22.54
N MET A 254 -1.80 -11.84 22.64
CA MET A 254 -1.70 -12.57 23.91
C MET A 254 -0.67 -11.93 24.87
N ALA A 255 0.42 -11.36 24.36
CA ALA A 255 1.40 -10.67 25.18
C ALA A 255 0.83 -9.35 25.77
N ALA A 256 -0.05 -8.67 25.05
CA ALA A 256 -0.70 -7.45 25.53
C ALA A 256 -1.78 -7.72 26.60
N GLN A 257 -2.38 -8.91 26.62
CA GLN A 257 -3.37 -9.31 27.64
C GLN A 257 -2.73 -9.84 28.95
N HIS A 258 -1.43 -10.14 28.94
CA HIS A 258 -0.68 -10.62 30.11
C HIS A 258 0.20 -9.55 30.75
N GLY A 259 -0.08 -8.26 30.54
CA GLY A 259 0.50 -7.18 31.33
C GLY A 259 0.15 -7.35 32.80
N PRO A 260 1.04 -6.95 33.76
CA PRO A 260 0.90 -7.26 35.18
C PRO A 260 -0.46 -6.78 35.68
N ARG A 261 -1.31 -7.74 36.10
CA ARG A 261 -2.49 -7.44 36.90
C ARG A 261 -1.98 -6.71 38.14
N ALA A 262 -2.36 -5.43 38.27
CA ALA A 262 -2.16 -4.70 39.51
C ALA A 262 -2.68 -5.59 40.66
N ILE A 263 -1.78 -5.89 41.58
CA ILE A 263 -2.14 -6.58 42.83
C ILE A 263 -3.07 -5.61 43.54
N GLU A 264 -4.35 -5.90 43.47
CA GLU A 264 -5.35 -5.21 44.26
C GLU A 264 -5.10 -5.60 45.71
N SER A 265 -4.40 -4.68 46.39
CA SER A 265 -4.10 -4.76 47.83
C SER A 265 -5.41 -4.89 48.56
N THR A 266 -5.69 -6.11 49.03
CA THR A 266 -6.71 -6.40 50.02
C THR A 266 -6.33 -5.70 51.32
N ALA A 267 -6.74 -4.47 51.49
CA ALA A 267 -6.73 -3.80 52.79
C ALA A 267 -7.81 -4.45 53.66
N ILE A 268 -7.36 -5.39 54.45
CA ILE A 268 -8.13 -6.00 55.53
C ILE A 268 -8.53 -4.89 56.51
N GLY A 269 -9.82 -4.57 56.54
CA GLY A 269 -10.39 -3.75 57.58
C GLY A 269 -10.34 -4.45 58.91
N THR A 270 -9.54 -3.99 59.84
CA THR A 270 -9.65 -4.31 61.25
C THR A 270 -10.67 -3.40 61.87
N GLY A 271 -11.78 -4.01 62.24
CA GLY A 271 -12.78 -3.35 63.04
C GLY A 271 -12.25 -3.00 64.45
N SER A 272 -12.65 -1.84 64.93
CA SER A 272 -12.62 -1.55 66.35
C SER A 272 -14.02 -1.10 66.75
N LYS A 273 -14.56 -1.92 67.66
CA LYS A 273 -15.77 -1.63 68.41
C LYS A 273 -15.44 -0.71 69.62
N ARG A 274 -16.32 0.28 69.83
CA ARG A 274 -16.87 0.71 71.12
C ARG A 274 -16.24 1.90 71.87
N PRO A 275 -17.04 2.41 72.76
CA PRO A 275 -18.48 2.32 73.09
C PRO A 275 -19.29 3.52 72.65
#